data_fc6bc2902e97aa1f38e894fb50e441ff
#
_entry.id   fc6bc2902e97aa1f38e894fb50e441ff
#
_cell.length_a   1.000
_cell.length_b   1.000
_cell.length_c   1.000
_cell.angle_alpha   90.00
_cell.angle_beta   90.00
_cell.angle_gamma   90.00
#
_symmetry.space_group_name_H-M   'P 1'
#
loop_
_entity.id
_entity.type
_entity.pdbx_description
1 polymer ?
#
loop_
_entity_poly.entity_id
_entity_poly.type
_entity_poly.pdbx_seq_one_letter_code
_entity_poly.pdbx_strand_id
1 'polypeptide(L)'
;LWNQLPFVAGGAGIVAAVFFYIRVNQQPAGNDAMNRIAGYIQDGAMAFLRREYQVLAGYILVVSILMGVFIGWAAAAAFAAGSLLSLLAGFCGMRAATLANVRTAQAARTGKKSNALLVALDGGAVMGLSVAALGLLGLSTIAALFPGKASLLHAFAVGASSIALFARVGGGIYTKAADVGSDIAGKVVEGIPEDDPRNPGVIADNVGDNVGDVAGMGADIYESMVAAIVAATAIAMTSDSPEALAKLVPAGTTFEVAKSIGAALPLVLSALGLVISILSIFVARALRFLKPATVLRSCLIIPPLVLVVVTAAVVGMLGATQAVTICLGAGAI
;
A
#
# COMPACT_ATOMS: atom_id res chain seq x y z
N LEU A 1 -25.97 -2.86 -2.21
CA LEU A 1 -24.91 -2.93 -3.25
C LEU A 1 -23.67 -2.15 -2.83
N TRP A 2 -23.82 -0.86 -2.45
CA TRP A 2 -22.69 0.03 -2.13
C TRP A 2 -21.86 -0.42 -0.93
N ASN A 3 -22.51 -0.96 0.12
CA ASN A 3 -21.82 -1.48 1.31
C ASN A 3 -21.04 -2.78 1.03
N GLN A 4 -21.34 -3.48 -0.05
CA GLN A 4 -20.63 -4.71 -0.44
C GLN A 4 -19.46 -4.44 -1.40
N LEU A 5 -19.50 -3.32 -2.11
CA LEU A 5 -18.48 -2.98 -3.12
C LEU A 5 -17.04 -2.96 -2.55
N PRO A 6 -16.78 -2.38 -1.35
CA PRO A 6 -15.43 -2.40 -0.78
C PRO A 6 -14.92 -3.82 -0.49
N PHE A 7 -15.80 -4.73 -0.05
CA PHE A 7 -15.41 -6.13 0.20
C PHE A 7 -15.11 -6.88 -1.10
N VAL A 8 -15.94 -6.68 -2.13
CA VAL A 8 -15.73 -7.30 -3.44
C VAL A 8 -14.43 -6.77 -4.08
N ALA A 9 -14.24 -5.46 -4.07
CA ALA A 9 -13.04 -4.84 -4.61
C ALA A 9 -11.79 -5.25 -3.84
N GLY A 10 -11.84 -5.26 -2.52
CA GLY A 10 -10.73 -5.72 -1.67
C GLY A 10 -10.39 -7.19 -1.91
N GLY A 11 -11.41 -8.05 -1.99
CA GLY A 11 -11.22 -9.46 -2.36
C GLY A 11 -10.58 -9.64 -3.74
N ALA A 12 -11.08 -8.89 -4.74
CA ALA A 12 -10.49 -8.88 -6.09
C ALA A 12 -9.03 -8.38 -6.07
N GLY A 13 -8.72 -7.38 -5.23
CA GLY A 13 -7.36 -6.88 -5.03
C GLY A 13 -6.41 -7.95 -4.50
N ILE A 14 -6.82 -8.72 -3.49
CA ILE A 14 -6.02 -9.86 -2.96
C ILE A 14 -5.82 -10.93 -4.03
N VAL A 15 -6.88 -11.31 -4.74
CA VAL A 15 -6.78 -12.30 -5.83
C VAL A 15 -5.82 -11.83 -6.92
N ALA A 16 -5.89 -10.56 -7.31
CA ALA A 16 -4.97 -9.97 -8.28
C ALA A 16 -3.52 -9.94 -7.76
N ALA A 17 -3.30 -9.58 -6.48
CA ALA A 17 -1.97 -9.61 -5.86
C ALA A 17 -1.37 -11.02 -5.90
N VAL A 18 -2.14 -12.05 -5.53
CA VAL A 18 -1.72 -13.47 -5.61
C VAL A 18 -1.42 -13.87 -7.05
N PHE A 19 -2.26 -13.48 -8.01
CA PHE A 19 -2.03 -13.74 -9.43
C PHE A 19 -0.70 -13.16 -9.91
N PHE A 20 -0.40 -11.88 -9.59
CA PHE A 20 0.86 -11.25 -9.97
C PHE A 20 2.05 -11.88 -9.27
N TYR A 21 1.91 -12.26 -8.00
CA TYR A 21 2.96 -12.98 -7.27
C TYR A 21 3.32 -14.31 -7.93
N ILE A 22 2.33 -15.13 -8.27
CA ILE A 22 2.54 -16.40 -8.98
C ILE A 22 3.22 -16.15 -10.33
N ARG A 23 2.78 -15.13 -11.03
CA ARG A 23 3.33 -14.76 -12.33
C ARG A 23 4.78 -14.30 -12.27
N VAL A 24 5.17 -13.52 -11.26
CA VAL A 24 6.57 -13.17 -11.01
C VAL A 24 7.38 -14.44 -10.72
N ASN A 25 6.86 -15.31 -9.87
CA ASN A 25 7.55 -16.53 -9.49
C ASN A 25 7.85 -17.47 -10.67
N GLN A 26 7.01 -17.46 -11.71
CA GLN A 26 7.18 -18.25 -12.93
C GLN A 26 8.24 -17.68 -13.89
N GLN A 27 8.75 -16.45 -13.68
CA GLN A 27 9.77 -15.85 -14.53
C GLN A 27 11.15 -16.46 -14.23
N PRO A 28 12.03 -16.60 -15.24
CA PRO A 28 13.38 -17.11 -15.05
C PRO A 28 14.18 -16.23 -14.08
N ALA A 29 14.85 -16.84 -13.11
CA ALA A 29 15.62 -16.14 -12.09
C ALA A 29 17.11 -15.91 -12.48
N GLY A 30 17.53 -16.34 -13.66
CA GLY A 30 18.89 -16.13 -14.15
C GLY A 30 19.83 -17.31 -13.88
N ASN A 31 21.13 -17.03 -13.82
CA ASN A 31 22.16 -18.04 -13.60
C ASN A 31 22.42 -18.26 -12.09
N ASP A 32 23.27 -19.26 -11.77
CA ASP A 32 23.57 -19.63 -10.37
C ASP A 32 24.17 -18.48 -9.56
N ALA A 33 25.01 -17.64 -10.15
CA ALA A 33 25.59 -16.48 -9.47
C ALA A 33 24.51 -15.46 -9.11
N MET A 34 23.58 -15.16 -10.02
CA MET A 34 22.45 -14.26 -9.77
C MET A 34 21.54 -14.81 -8.67
N ASN A 35 21.23 -16.10 -8.72
CA ASN A 35 20.39 -16.75 -7.71
C ASN A 35 21.05 -16.76 -6.33
N ARG A 36 22.36 -16.97 -6.26
CA ARG A 36 23.12 -16.95 -5.00
C ARG A 36 23.10 -15.56 -4.35
N ILE A 37 23.36 -14.50 -5.13
CA ILE A 37 23.33 -13.11 -4.64
C ILE A 37 21.90 -12.74 -4.21
N ALA A 38 20.90 -13.07 -5.02
CA ALA A 38 19.51 -12.84 -4.67
C ALA A 38 19.10 -13.58 -3.38
N GLY A 39 19.64 -14.77 -3.15
CA GLY A 39 19.46 -15.53 -1.91
C GLY A 39 19.99 -14.77 -0.69
N TYR A 40 21.22 -14.22 -0.76
CA TYR A 40 21.78 -13.42 0.33
C TYR A 40 20.96 -12.18 0.64
N ILE A 41 20.49 -11.47 -0.40
CA ILE A 41 19.63 -10.29 -0.24
C ILE A 41 18.29 -10.70 0.41
N GLN A 42 17.70 -11.79 -0.05
CA GLN A 42 16.43 -12.30 0.51
C GLN A 42 16.59 -12.73 1.97
N ASP A 43 17.65 -13.43 2.31
CA ASP A 43 17.93 -13.87 3.68
C ASP A 43 18.15 -12.67 4.60
N GLY A 44 18.91 -11.67 4.16
CA GLY A 44 19.12 -10.42 4.91
C GLY A 44 17.82 -9.66 5.13
N ALA A 45 17.01 -9.48 4.09
CA ALA A 45 15.71 -8.81 4.18
C ALA A 45 14.75 -9.54 5.13
N MET A 46 14.70 -10.88 5.07
CA MET A 46 13.88 -11.67 5.99
C MET A 46 14.40 -11.66 7.44
N ALA A 47 15.71 -11.62 7.63
CA ALA A 47 16.31 -11.48 8.96
C ALA A 47 15.94 -10.14 9.61
N PHE A 48 16.01 -9.04 8.83
CA PHE A 48 15.57 -7.72 9.29
C PHE A 48 14.08 -7.74 9.69
N LEU A 49 13.18 -8.17 8.78
CA LEU A 49 11.74 -8.22 9.07
C LEU A 49 11.42 -9.07 10.30
N ARG A 50 12.08 -10.22 10.46
CA ARG A 50 11.88 -11.07 11.65
C ARG A 50 12.21 -10.31 12.93
N ARG A 51 13.33 -9.58 12.94
CA ARG A 51 13.75 -8.81 14.11
C ARG A 51 12.82 -7.63 14.39
N GLU A 52 12.47 -6.89 13.37
CA GLU A 52 11.54 -5.79 13.45
C GLU A 52 10.17 -6.25 13.97
N TYR A 53 9.61 -7.31 13.40
CA TYR A 53 8.29 -7.84 13.80
C TYR A 53 8.27 -8.38 15.24
N GLN A 54 9.38 -8.92 15.74
CA GLN A 54 9.51 -9.30 17.16
C GLN A 54 9.36 -8.09 18.08
N VAL A 55 10.02 -6.97 17.76
CA VAL A 55 9.94 -5.73 18.55
C VAL A 55 8.53 -5.14 18.44
N LEU A 56 7.99 -5.08 17.22
CA LEU A 56 6.66 -4.54 16.96
C LEU A 56 5.54 -5.38 17.60
N ALA A 57 5.69 -6.70 17.67
CA ALA A 57 4.74 -7.55 18.37
C ALA A 57 4.66 -7.21 19.87
N GLY A 58 5.81 -6.96 20.52
CA GLY A 58 5.85 -6.46 21.89
C GLY A 58 5.16 -5.11 22.04
N TYR A 59 5.43 -4.17 21.13
CA TYR A 59 4.78 -2.86 21.11
C TYR A 59 3.26 -2.98 20.95
N ILE A 60 2.78 -3.74 19.94
CA ILE A 60 1.36 -3.97 19.69
C ILE A 60 0.67 -4.54 20.92
N LEU A 61 1.30 -5.52 21.57
CA LEU A 61 0.74 -6.15 22.77
C LEU A 61 0.58 -5.14 23.92
N VAL A 62 1.62 -4.38 24.22
CA VAL A 62 1.60 -3.39 25.31
C VAL A 62 0.55 -2.31 25.05
N VAL A 63 0.56 -1.72 23.85
CA VAL A 63 -0.40 -0.66 23.50
C VAL A 63 -1.83 -1.19 23.45
N SER A 64 -2.05 -2.40 22.93
CA SER A 64 -3.38 -3.04 22.94
C SER A 64 -3.92 -3.24 24.36
N ILE A 65 -3.08 -3.66 25.30
CA ILE A 65 -3.49 -3.81 26.71
C ILE A 65 -3.85 -2.44 27.29
N LEU A 66 -3.02 -1.42 27.07
CA LEU A 66 -3.30 -0.06 27.55
C LEU A 66 -4.61 0.48 26.96
N MET A 67 -4.80 0.34 25.65
CA MET A 67 -6.06 0.74 25.01
C MET A 67 -7.26 -0.05 25.53
N GLY A 68 -7.10 -1.35 25.79
CA GLY A 68 -8.15 -2.21 26.35
C GLY A 68 -8.61 -1.74 27.73
N VAL A 69 -7.64 -1.37 28.58
CA VAL A 69 -7.92 -0.91 29.96
C VAL A 69 -8.49 0.52 29.99
N PHE A 70 -7.94 1.44 29.22
CA PHE A 70 -8.29 2.87 29.32
C PHE A 70 -9.40 3.31 28.35
N ILE A 71 -9.56 2.66 27.20
CA ILE A 71 -10.52 3.06 26.16
C ILE A 71 -11.58 1.97 25.95
N GLY A 72 -11.16 0.70 25.94
CA GLY A 72 -12.04 -0.46 25.76
C GLY A 72 -11.47 -1.49 24.80
N TRP A 73 -11.84 -2.74 25.01
CA TRP A 73 -11.31 -3.90 24.27
C TRP A 73 -11.63 -3.89 22.77
N ALA A 74 -12.73 -3.23 22.36
CA ALA A 74 -13.04 -3.07 20.94
C ALA A 74 -12.03 -2.13 20.24
N ALA A 75 -11.58 -1.06 20.92
CA ALA A 75 -10.55 -0.17 20.41
C ALA A 75 -9.19 -0.87 20.35
N ALA A 76 -8.85 -1.67 21.37
CA ALA A 76 -7.64 -2.49 21.38
C ALA A 76 -7.61 -3.48 20.21
N ALA A 77 -8.74 -4.16 19.93
CA ALA A 77 -8.86 -5.07 18.80
C ALA A 77 -8.74 -4.35 17.44
N ALA A 78 -9.34 -3.16 17.31
CA ALA A 78 -9.23 -2.35 16.09
C ALA A 78 -7.79 -1.87 15.87
N PHE A 79 -7.09 -1.40 16.92
CA PHE A 79 -5.68 -1.03 16.88
C PHE A 79 -4.80 -2.22 16.44
N ALA A 80 -4.97 -3.37 17.10
CA ALA A 80 -4.22 -4.57 16.76
C ALA A 80 -4.47 -5.02 15.31
N ALA A 81 -5.73 -4.96 14.84
CA ALA A 81 -6.07 -5.29 13.46
C ALA A 81 -5.37 -4.35 12.46
N GLY A 82 -5.41 -3.03 12.68
CA GLY A 82 -4.72 -2.05 11.84
C GLY A 82 -3.22 -2.29 11.78
N SER A 83 -2.61 -2.55 12.94
CA SER A 83 -1.19 -2.89 13.06
C SER A 83 -0.82 -4.17 12.30
N LEU A 84 -1.56 -5.26 12.51
CA LEU A 84 -1.26 -6.56 11.89
C LEU A 84 -1.45 -6.53 10.37
N LEU A 85 -2.46 -5.82 9.86
CA LEU A 85 -2.68 -5.69 8.42
C LEU A 85 -1.60 -4.84 7.77
N SER A 86 -1.06 -3.81 8.46
CA SER A 86 0.09 -3.03 8.00
C SER A 86 1.35 -3.89 7.90
N LEU A 87 1.65 -4.70 8.94
CA LEU A 87 2.76 -5.66 8.92
C LEU A 87 2.62 -6.68 7.78
N LEU A 88 1.40 -7.21 7.58
CA LEU A 88 1.13 -8.18 6.51
C LEU A 88 1.34 -7.56 5.13
N ALA A 89 0.91 -6.33 4.90
CA ALA A 89 1.13 -5.61 3.65
C ALA A 89 2.62 -5.42 3.37
N GLY A 90 3.41 -4.98 4.35
CA GLY A 90 4.87 -4.86 4.26
C GLY A 90 5.55 -6.20 3.97
N PHE A 91 5.13 -7.28 4.62
CA PHE A 91 5.65 -8.64 4.38
C PHE A 91 5.38 -9.10 2.94
N CYS A 92 4.14 -8.94 2.46
CA CYS A 92 3.78 -9.31 1.08
C CYS A 92 4.63 -8.54 0.06
N GLY A 93 4.80 -7.23 0.28
CA GLY A 93 5.63 -6.37 -0.56
C GLY A 93 7.10 -6.81 -0.59
N MET A 94 7.70 -7.03 0.57
CA MET A 94 9.10 -7.47 0.68
C MET A 94 9.34 -8.80 -0.02
N ARG A 95 8.46 -9.78 0.20
CA ARG A 95 8.55 -11.10 -0.47
C ARG A 95 8.45 -10.97 -1.98
N ALA A 96 7.55 -10.13 -2.47
CA ALA A 96 7.37 -9.92 -3.90
C ALA A 96 8.56 -9.18 -4.52
N ALA A 97 9.07 -8.13 -3.87
CA ALA A 97 10.19 -7.33 -4.37
C ALA A 97 11.47 -8.16 -4.46
N THR A 98 11.87 -8.82 -3.37
CA THR A 98 13.07 -9.66 -3.37
C THR A 98 13.01 -10.79 -4.39
N LEU A 99 11.80 -11.31 -4.68
CA LEU A 99 11.57 -12.31 -5.72
C LEU A 99 11.65 -11.68 -7.13
N ALA A 100 11.13 -10.46 -7.30
CA ALA A 100 11.06 -9.77 -8.59
C ALA A 100 12.41 -9.20 -9.03
N ASN A 101 13.27 -8.74 -8.10
CA ASN A 101 14.53 -8.06 -8.40
C ASN A 101 15.44 -8.88 -9.34
N VAL A 102 15.77 -10.11 -8.97
CA VAL A 102 16.63 -10.97 -9.80
C VAL A 102 15.99 -11.34 -11.13
N ARG A 103 14.66 -11.51 -11.17
CA ARG A 103 13.91 -11.82 -12.38
C ARG A 103 13.84 -10.65 -13.34
N THR A 104 13.74 -9.43 -12.80
CA THR A 104 13.83 -8.18 -13.57
C THR A 104 15.21 -8.01 -14.17
N ALA A 105 16.27 -8.25 -13.40
CA ALA A 105 17.64 -8.24 -13.86
C ALA A 105 17.88 -9.27 -15.00
N GLN A 106 17.37 -10.49 -14.83
CA GLN A 106 17.45 -11.51 -15.86
C GLN A 106 16.68 -11.13 -17.14
N ALA A 107 15.48 -10.56 -17.00
CA ALA A 107 14.69 -10.08 -18.14
C ALA A 107 15.40 -8.93 -18.87
N ALA A 108 16.07 -8.04 -18.15
CA ALA A 108 16.88 -6.96 -18.71
C ALA A 108 18.09 -7.53 -19.49
N ARG A 109 18.77 -8.54 -18.93
CA ARG A 109 19.93 -9.20 -19.56
C ARG A 109 19.58 -9.84 -20.90
N THR A 110 18.33 -10.33 -21.07
CA THR A 110 17.86 -10.90 -22.34
C THR A 110 17.58 -9.88 -23.44
N GLY A 111 17.81 -8.59 -23.18
CA GLY A 111 17.75 -7.50 -24.16
C GLY A 111 16.36 -6.92 -24.43
N LYS A 112 15.30 -7.43 -23.81
CA LYS A 112 13.91 -6.93 -23.99
C LYS A 112 13.52 -6.03 -22.82
N LYS A 113 13.84 -4.72 -22.92
CA LYS A 113 13.53 -3.70 -21.89
C LYS A 113 12.06 -3.70 -21.46
N SER A 114 11.12 -3.95 -22.39
CA SER A 114 9.70 -4.04 -22.09
C SER A 114 9.33 -5.23 -21.18
N ASN A 115 10.03 -6.36 -21.34
CA ASN A 115 9.80 -7.51 -20.46
C ASN A 115 10.33 -7.25 -19.05
N ALA A 116 11.50 -6.63 -18.91
CA ALA A 116 12.03 -6.23 -17.62
C ALA A 116 11.05 -5.27 -16.88
N LEU A 117 10.51 -4.27 -17.60
CA LEU A 117 9.50 -3.38 -17.05
C LEU A 117 8.27 -4.15 -16.53
N LEU A 118 7.77 -5.13 -17.31
CA LEU A 118 6.57 -5.88 -16.91
C LEU A 118 6.82 -6.77 -15.69
N VAL A 119 8.01 -7.35 -15.55
CA VAL A 119 8.36 -8.15 -14.36
C VAL A 119 8.47 -7.26 -13.13
N ALA A 120 9.12 -6.09 -13.25
CA ALA A 120 9.20 -5.12 -12.18
C ALA A 120 7.81 -4.58 -11.77
N LEU A 121 6.96 -4.25 -12.76
CA LEU A 121 5.60 -3.80 -12.54
C LEU A 121 4.75 -4.86 -11.82
N ASP A 122 4.92 -6.14 -12.17
CA ASP A 122 4.23 -7.23 -11.48
C ASP A 122 4.65 -7.36 -10.02
N GLY A 123 5.95 -7.24 -9.74
CA GLY A 123 6.46 -7.24 -8.37
C GLY A 123 5.90 -6.08 -7.54
N GLY A 124 5.93 -4.86 -8.07
CA GLY A 124 5.35 -3.68 -7.43
C GLY A 124 3.83 -3.76 -7.27
N ALA A 125 3.14 -4.36 -8.26
CA ALA A 125 1.70 -4.55 -8.19
C ALA A 125 1.26 -5.43 -7.02
N VAL A 126 2.03 -6.47 -6.68
CA VAL A 126 1.73 -7.32 -5.51
C VAL A 126 1.66 -6.47 -4.25
N MET A 127 2.64 -5.58 -4.05
CA MET A 127 2.65 -4.71 -2.88
C MET A 127 1.51 -3.69 -2.90
N GLY A 128 1.39 -2.92 -3.98
CA GLY A 128 0.38 -1.88 -4.08
C GLY A 128 -1.04 -2.40 -3.92
N LEU A 129 -1.35 -3.56 -4.55
CA LEU A 129 -2.66 -4.20 -4.40
C LEU A 129 -2.87 -4.79 -3.01
N SER A 130 -1.84 -5.36 -2.36
CA SER A 130 -1.94 -5.87 -0.99
C SER A 130 -2.21 -4.72 -0.01
N VAL A 131 -1.50 -3.60 -0.13
CA VAL A 131 -1.70 -2.39 0.67
C VAL A 131 -3.13 -1.89 0.55
N ALA A 132 -3.59 -1.65 -0.68
CA ALA A 132 -4.91 -1.09 -0.94
C ALA A 132 -6.05 -2.05 -0.53
N ALA A 133 -5.90 -3.34 -0.84
CA ALA A 133 -6.91 -4.35 -0.54
C ALA A 133 -7.03 -4.62 0.96
N LEU A 134 -5.91 -4.80 1.68
CA LEU A 134 -5.93 -5.07 3.12
C LEU A 134 -6.45 -3.86 3.91
N GLY A 135 -6.06 -2.64 3.54
CA GLY A 135 -6.58 -1.42 4.16
C GLY A 135 -8.08 -1.25 3.95
N LEU A 136 -8.55 -1.43 2.71
CA LEU A 136 -9.97 -1.33 2.38
C LEU A 136 -10.80 -2.41 3.09
N LEU A 137 -10.35 -3.67 3.09
CA LEU A 137 -11.03 -4.78 3.79
C LEU A 137 -11.07 -4.55 5.29
N GLY A 138 -9.95 -4.14 5.90
CA GLY A 138 -9.88 -3.86 7.32
C GLY A 138 -10.85 -2.76 7.75
N LEU A 139 -10.80 -1.61 7.08
CA LEU A 139 -11.69 -0.49 7.36
C LEU A 139 -13.17 -0.84 7.14
N SER A 140 -13.47 -1.51 6.03
CA SER A 140 -14.84 -1.93 5.71
C SER A 140 -15.38 -2.92 6.75
N THR A 141 -14.52 -3.80 7.27
CA THR A 141 -14.90 -4.75 8.33
C THR A 141 -15.21 -4.01 9.63
N ILE A 142 -14.37 -3.06 10.06
CA ILE A 142 -14.64 -2.25 11.26
C ILE A 142 -15.93 -1.43 11.08
N ALA A 143 -16.10 -0.78 9.93
CA ALA A 143 -17.31 0.01 9.65
C ALA A 143 -18.60 -0.84 9.64
N ALA A 144 -18.52 -2.08 9.15
CA ALA A 144 -19.67 -3.00 9.10
C ALA A 144 -20.01 -3.61 10.47
N LEU A 145 -19.01 -3.99 11.26
CA LEU A 145 -19.20 -4.59 12.59
C LEU A 145 -19.63 -3.55 13.65
N PHE A 146 -19.19 -2.29 13.49
CA PHE A 146 -19.42 -1.23 14.47
C PHE A 146 -19.93 0.06 13.80
N PRO A 147 -21.15 0.02 13.24
CA PRO A 147 -21.70 1.17 12.53
C PRO A 147 -21.80 2.40 13.45
N GLY A 148 -21.40 3.55 12.94
CA GLY A 148 -21.46 4.82 13.68
C GLY A 148 -20.34 5.05 14.70
N LYS A 149 -19.44 4.07 14.94
CA LYS A 149 -18.34 4.21 15.91
C LYS A 149 -17.06 4.68 15.24
N ALA A 150 -16.97 5.99 14.94
CA ALA A 150 -15.77 6.62 14.36
C ALA A 150 -14.50 6.37 15.20
N SER A 151 -14.61 6.29 16.53
CA SER A 151 -13.50 6.02 17.44
C SER A 151 -12.75 4.71 17.14
N LEU A 152 -13.46 3.68 16.67
CA LEU A 152 -12.82 2.41 16.31
C LEU A 152 -12.07 2.48 14.98
N LEU A 153 -12.56 3.29 14.02
CA LEU A 153 -11.82 3.58 12.80
C LEU A 153 -10.54 4.35 13.11
N HIS A 154 -10.60 5.32 14.04
CA HIS A 154 -9.40 6.03 14.52
C HIS A 154 -8.41 5.07 15.21
N ALA A 155 -8.89 4.16 16.07
CA ALA A 155 -8.04 3.18 16.72
C ALA A 155 -7.32 2.27 15.70
N PHE A 156 -8.03 1.84 14.64
CA PHE A 156 -7.44 1.10 13.52
C PHE A 156 -6.37 1.91 12.79
N ALA A 157 -6.65 3.19 12.48
CA ALA A 157 -5.70 4.07 11.83
C ALA A 157 -4.45 4.33 12.69
N VAL A 158 -4.61 4.52 14.01
CA VAL A 158 -3.48 4.66 14.95
C VAL A 158 -2.61 3.41 14.96
N GLY A 159 -3.22 2.21 14.86
CA GLY A 159 -2.48 0.97 14.70
C GLY A 159 -1.64 0.94 13.43
N ALA A 160 -2.23 1.29 12.30
CA ALA A 160 -1.53 1.39 11.02
C ALA A 160 -0.39 2.41 11.06
N SER A 161 -0.66 3.61 11.60
CA SER A 161 0.29 4.72 11.70
C SER A 161 1.48 4.39 12.60
N SER A 162 1.24 3.71 13.71
CA SER A 162 2.32 3.28 14.60
C SER A 162 3.30 2.34 13.90
N ILE A 163 2.79 1.37 13.13
CA ILE A 163 3.63 0.44 12.38
C ILE A 163 4.39 1.17 11.28
N ALA A 164 3.73 2.06 10.54
CA ALA A 164 4.35 2.85 9.49
C ALA A 164 5.53 3.69 10.04
N LEU A 165 5.33 4.34 11.17
CA LEU A 165 6.38 5.11 11.83
C LEU A 165 7.63 4.25 12.12
N PHE A 166 7.45 3.10 12.78
CA PHE A 166 8.58 2.24 13.14
C PHE A 166 9.24 1.60 11.92
N ALA A 167 8.46 1.08 10.97
CA ALA A 167 8.98 0.48 9.76
C ALA A 167 9.73 1.50 8.89
N ARG A 168 9.20 2.73 8.77
CA ARG A 168 9.83 3.80 8.00
C ARG A 168 11.13 4.28 8.63
N VAL A 169 11.13 4.50 9.95
CA VAL A 169 12.32 4.96 10.67
C VAL A 169 13.36 3.83 10.75
N GLY A 170 12.98 2.63 11.12
CA GLY A 170 13.89 1.47 11.23
C GLY A 170 14.50 1.10 9.89
N GLY A 171 13.68 0.99 8.85
CA GLY A 171 14.11 0.74 7.49
C GLY A 171 15.03 1.83 6.94
N GLY A 172 14.67 3.10 7.13
CA GLY A 172 15.47 4.24 6.68
C GLY A 172 16.84 4.33 7.37
N ILE A 173 16.92 4.05 8.66
CA ILE A 173 18.19 3.98 9.40
C ILE A 173 19.07 2.85 8.85
N TYR A 174 18.49 1.66 8.66
CA TYR A 174 19.23 0.53 8.10
C TYR A 174 19.75 0.83 6.70
N THR A 175 18.92 1.33 5.80
CA THR A 175 19.29 1.69 4.43
C THR A 175 20.47 2.66 4.41
N LYS A 176 20.39 3.74 5.17
CA LYS A 176 21.47 4.73 5.19
C LYS A 176 22.74 4.23 5.87
N ALA A 177 22.62 3.41 6.89
CA ALA A 177 23.79 2.79 7.53
C ALA A 177 24.49 1.79 6.60
N ALA A 178 23.75 1.03 5.82
CA ALA A 178 24.28 0.08 4.84
C ALA A 178 24.93 0.79 3.65
N ASP A 179 24.23 1.76 3.04
CA ASP A 179 24.68 2.58 1.92
C ASP A 179 26.00 3.30 2.27
N VAL A 180 25.98 4.16 3.28
CA VAL A 180 27.16 4.94 3.71
C VAL A 180 28.29 4.02 4.21
N GLY A 181 27.95 2.96 4.96
CA GLY A 181 28.95 2.01 5.48
C GLY A 181 29.64 1.22 4.35
N SER A 182 28.87 0.76 3.36
CA SER A 182 29.39 0.11 2.17
C SER A 182 30.31 1.02 1.34
N ASP A 183 29.89 2.27 1.16
CA ASP A 183 30.68 3.27 0.43
C ASP A 183 31.99 3.63 1.13
N ILE A 184 31.97 3.84 2.44
CA ILE A 184 33.18 4.13 3.20
C ILE A 184 34.13 2.93 3.13
N ALA A 185 33.66 1.72 3.39
CA ALA A 185 34.49 0.53 3.33
C ALA A 185 35.09 0.29 1.94
N GLY A 186 34.26 0.39 0.89
CA GLY A 186 34.69 0.14 -0.49
C GLY A 186 35.52 1.28 -1.08
N LYS A 187 34.96 2.46 -1.18
CA LYS A 187 35.61 3.58 -1.89
C LYS A 187 36.75 4.22 -1.11
N VAL A 188 36.56 4.43 0.20
CA VAL A 188 37.52 5.19 1.01
C VAL A 188 38.62 4.30 1.57
N VAL A 189 38.28 3.14 2.13
CA VAL A 189 39.26 2.25 2.77
C VAL A 189 39.95 1.35 1.76
N GLU A 190 39.18 0.65 0.93
CA GLU A 190 39.73 -0.36 -0.01
C GLU A 190 40.05 0.23 -1.39
N GLY A 191 39.59 1.42 -1.73
CA GLY A 191 39.86 2.09 -3.02
C GLY A 191 39.24 1.38 -4.23
N ILE A 192 38.18 0.62 -4.02
CA ILE A 192 37.44 -0.09 -5.08
C ILE A 192 36.23 0.73 -5.56
N PRO A 193 35.77 0.55 -6.81
CA PRO A 193 34.61 1.24 -7.33
C PRO A 193 33.34 0.99 -6.51
N GLU A 194 32.36 1.88 -6.64
CA GLU A 194 31.01 1.71 -6.12
C GLU A 194 30.41 0.42 -6.66
N ASP A 195 29.61 -0.27 -5.84
CA ASP A 195 28.96 -1.53 -6.20
C ASP A 195 29.88 -2.67 -6.63
N ASP A 196 31.17 -2.60 -6.28
CA ASP A 196 32.12 -3.66 -6.63
C ASP A 196 31.74 -4.98 -5.93
N PRO A 197 31.63 -6.10 -6.66
CA PRO A 197 31.21 -7.40 -6.11
C PRO A 197 32.17 -7.97 -5.05
N ARG A 198 33.36 -7.42 -4.89
CA ARG A 198 34.31 -7.77 -3.82
C ARG A 198 33.93 -7.14 -2.48
N ASN A 199 33.11 -6.06 -2.48
CA ASN A 199 32.63 -5.45 -1.27
C ASN A 199 31.37 -6.16 -0.76
N PRO A 200 31.42 -6.89 0.38
CA PRO A 200 30.24 -7.55 0.94
C PRO A 200 29.16 -6.56 1.41
N GLY A 201 29.54 -5.31 1.64
CA GLY A 201 28.62 -4.22 2.00
C GLY A 201 27.57 -3.94 0.94
N VAL A 202 27.85 -4.24 -0.34
CA VAL A 202 26.87 -4.09 -1.44
C VAL A 202 25.63 -4.97 -1.25
N ILE A 203 25.78 -6.15 -0.63
CA ILE A 203 24.61 -7.00 -0.30
C ILE A 203 23.78 -6.32 0.79
N ALA A 204 24.41 -5.77 1.82
CA ALA A 204 23.72 -5.08 2.90
C ALA A 204 23.00 -3.82 2.40
N ASP A 205 23.61 -3.09 1.47
CA ASP A 205 23.02 -1.94 0.80
C ASP A 205 21.75 -2.33 0.00
N ASN A 206 21.85 -3.35 -0.85
CA ASN A 206 20.69 -3.89 -1.56
C ASN A 206 19.58 -4.42 -0.62
N VAL A 207 19.95 -4.99 0.53
CA VAL A 207 18.96 -5.35 1.58
C VAL A 207 18.30 -4.09 2.12
N GLY A 208 19.07 -3.02 2.36
CA GLY A 208 18.59 -1.72 2.82
C GLY A 208 17.52 -1.14 1.90
N ASP A 209 17.77 -1.12 0.60
CA ASP A 209 16.79 -0.64 -0.39
C ASP A 209 15.47 -1.41 -0.31
N ASN A 210 15.52 -2.73 -0.18
CA ASN A 210 14.30 -3.52 -0.01
C ASN A 210 13.60 -3.24 1.32
N VAL A 211 14.34 -3.03 2.39
CA VAL A 211 13.80 -2.75 3.74
C VAL A 211 13.20 -1.34 3.79
N GLY A 212 13.95 -0.33 3.36
CA GLY A 212 13.54 1.08 3.41
C GLY A 212 12.46 1.41 2.39
N ASP A 213 12.73 1.10 1.12
CA ASP A 213 11.89 1.57 0.01
C ASP A 213 10.75 0.62 -0.35
N VAL A 214 10.79 -0.64 0.10
CA VAL A 214 9.64 -1.53 -0.07
C VAL A 214 8.88 -1.69 1.23
N ALA A 215 9.44 -2.28 2.28
CA ALA A 215 8.68 -2.53 3.50
C ALA A 215 8.32 -1.22 4.22
N GLY A 216 9.29 -0.32 4.41
CA GLY A 216 9.08 0.96 5.09
C GLY A 216 8.11 1.87 4.35
N MET A 217 8.35 2.13 3.05
CA MET A 217 7.44 2.94 2.24
C MET A 217 6.07 2.30 2.09
N GLY A 218 5.99 0.98 2.01
CA GLY A 218 4.71 0.31 1.87
C GLY A 218 3.83 0.43 3.09
N ALA A 219 4.40 0.34 4.28
CA ALA A 219 3.69 0.62 5.52
C ALA A 219 3.21 2.09 5.59
N ASP A 220 4.04 3.03 5.11
CA ASP A 220 3.73 4.46 5.02
C ASP A 220 2.56 4.75 4.06
N ILE A 221 2.56 4.12 2.88
CA ILE A 221 1.45 4.22 1.92
C ILE A 221 0.17 3.60 2.48
N TYR A 222 0.29 2.45 3.18
CA TYR A 222 -0.84 1.82 3.87
C TYR A 222 -1.47 2.76 4.89
N GLU A 223 -0.65 3.35 5.74
CA GLU A 223 -1.07 4.32 6.76
C GLU A 223 -1.76 5.53 6.15
N SER A 224 -1.12 6.17 5.17
CA SER A 224 -1.64 7.38 4.53
C SER A 224 -3.00 7.15 3.86
N MET A 225 -3.17 6.00 3.18
CA MET A 225 -4.46 5.62 2.60
C MET A 225 -5.53 5.37 3.68
N VAL A 226 -5.19 4.61 4.71
CA VAL A 226 -6.09 4.31 5.84
C VAL A 226 -6.50 5.61 6.54
N ALA A 227 -5.53 6.48 6.85
CA ALA A 227 -5.80 7.76 7.53
C ALA A 227 -6.70 8.67 6.72
N ALA A 228 -6.49 8.77 5.40
CA ALA A 228 -7.34 9.58 4.52
C ALA A 228 -8.79 9.08 4.48
N ILE A 229 -9.00 7.77 4.36
CA ILE A 229 -10.33 7.15 4.38
C ILE A 229 -11.00 7.38 5.74
N VAL A 230 -10.27 7.13 6.83
CA VAL A 230 -10.79 7.29 8.20
C VAL A 230 -11.14 8.74 8.48
N ALA A 231 -10.29 9.70 8.11
CA ALA A 231 -10.56 11.12 8.31
C ALA A 231 -11.86 11.55 7.61
N ALA A 232 -12.03 11.22 6.33
CA ALA A 232 -13.23 11.57 5.57
C ALA A 232 -14.50 10.89 6.13
N THR A 233 -14.39 9.59 6.46
CA THR A 233 -15.50 8.82 7.05
C THR A 233 -15.88 9.34 8.43
N ALA A 234 -14.90 9.61 9.30
CA ALA A 234 -15.13 10.09 10.64
C ALA A 234 -15.75 11.51 10.66
N ILE A 235 -15.30 12.40 9.78
CA ILE A 235 -15.93 13.74 9.63
C ILE A 235 -17.41 13.60 9.31
N ALA A 236 -17.78 12.73 8.38
CA ALA A 236 -19.18 12.49 8.05
C ALA A 236 -19.97 11.89 9.22
N MET A 237 -19.36 10.94 9.97
CA MET A 237 -20.00 10.27 11.11
C MET A 237 -20.18 11.20 12.33
N THR A 238 -19.27 12.12 12.57
CA THR A 238 -19.26 13.01 13.76
C THR A 238 -19.83 14.40 13.49
N SER A 239 -20.14 14.73 12.22
CA SER A 239 -20.74 16.00 11.87
C SER A 239 -22.16 16.11 12.43
N ASP A 240 -22.38 17.13 13.24
CA ASP A 240 -23.70 17.51 13.78
C ASP A 240 -24.29 18.71 13.01
N SER A 241 -23.60 19.22 11.98
CA SER A 241 -24.05 20.32 11.15
C SER A 241 -24.82 19.83 9.92
N PRO A 242 -26.15 20.04 9.87
CA PRO A 242 -26.94 19.71 8.68
C PRO A 242 -26.47 20.45 7.43
N GLU A 243 -25.98 21.70 7.59
CA GLU A 243 -25.53 22.52 6.47
C GLU A 243 -24.26 22.00 5.81
N ALA A 244 -23.34 21.41 6.60
CA ALA A 244 -22.11 20.84 6.07
C ALA A 244 -22.41 19.58 5.22
N LEU A 245 -23.31 18.72 5.71
CA LEU A 245 -23.71 17.51 5.00
C LEU A 245 -24.68 17.79 3.85
N ALA A 246 -25.49 18.86 3.93
CA ALA A 246 -26.40 19.26 2.85
C ALA A 246 -25.67 19.58 1.53
N LYS A 247 -24.38 19.93 1.58
CA LYS A 247 -23.56 20.15 0.38
C LYS A 247 -23.14 18.84 -0.30
N LEU A 248 -23.19 17.72 0.40
CA LEU A 248 -22.82 16.41 -0.13
C LEU A 248 -23.99 15.70 -0.83
N VAL A 249 -25.23 16.06 -0.50
CA VAL A 249 -26.44 15.38 -0.97
C VAL A 249 -27.43 16.35 -1.60
N PRO A 250 -28.36 15.88 -2.47
CA PRO A 250 -29.40 16.71 -3.06
C PRO A 250 -30.32 17.31 -1.98
N ALA A 251 -30.92 18.45 -2.31
CA ALA A 251 -31.91 19.11 -1.44
C ALA A 251 -33.09 18.17 -1.14
N GLY A 252 -33.52 18.16 0.11
CA GLY A 252 -34.61 17.29 0.58
C GLY A 252 -34.17 15.95 1.16
N THR A 253 -32.86 15.61 1.12
CA THR A 253 -32.31 14.43 1.77
C THR A 253 -32.33 14.61 3.30
N THR A 254 -32.78 13.57 4.04
CA THR A 254 -32.76 13.63 5.52
C THR A 254 -31.32 13.59 6.04
N PHE A 255 -31.10 14.21 7.21
CA PHE A 255 -29.77 14.29 7.83
C PHE A 255 -29.12 12.91 8.02
N GLU A 256 -29.88 11.92 8.48
CA GLU A 256 -29.39 10.56 8.69
C GLU A 256 -28.94 9.87 7.39
N VAL A 257 -29.67 10.07 6.30
CA VAL A 257 -29.30 9.55 4.98
C VAL A 257 -28.06 10.28 4.46
N ALA A 258 -27.95 11.60 4.62
CA ALA A 258 -26.77 12.36 4.26
C ALA A 258 -25.52 11.87 5.01
N LYS A 259 -25.65 11.61 6.31
CA LYS A 259 -24.60 11.07 7.17
C LYS A 259 -24.14 9.68 6.72
N SER A 260 -25.08 8.80 6.39
CA SER A 260 -24.78 7.45 5.90
C SER A 260 -24.07 7.46 4.53
N ILE A 261 -24.49 8.32 3.60
CA ILE A 261 -23.84 8.50 2.30
C ILE A 261 -22.43 9.05 2.49
N GLY A 262 -22.26 10.10 3.29
CA GLY A 262 -20.95 10.70 3.57
C GLY A 262 -19.97 9.70 4.20
N ALA A 263 -20.44 8.84 5.09
CA ALA A 263 -19.62 7.81 5.72
C ALA A 263 -19.23 6.66 4.75
N ALA A 264 -20.12 6.29 3.83
CA ALA A 264 -19.85 5.23 2.86
C ALA A 264 -18.98 5.69 1.68
N LEU A 265 -19.07 6.96 1.31
CA LEU A 265 -18.46 7.53 0.11
C LEU A 265 -16.94 7.29 0.02
N PRO A 266 -16.10 7.53 1.06
CA PRO A 266 -14.67 7.32 0.98
C PRO A 266 -14.29 5.85 0.72
N LEU A 267 -15.03 4.90 1.31
CA LEU A 267 -14.82 3.47 1.10
C LEU A 267 -15.19 3.05 -0.34
N VAL A 268 -16.29 3.57 -0.86
CA VAL A 268 -16.75 3.30 -2.23
C VAL A 268 -15.75 3.87 -3.25
N LEU A 269 -15.28 5.11 -3.06
CA LEU A 269 -14.29 5.72 -3.95
C LEU A 269 -12.97 4.96 -3.93
N SER A 270 -12.51 4.53 -2.75
CA SER A 270 -11.31 3.70 -2.62
C SER A 270 -11.47 2.34 -3.31
N ALA A 271 -12.66 1.74 -3.22
CA ALA A 271 -12.97 0.49 -3.92
C ALA A 271 -12.92 0.66 -5.45
N LEU A 272 -13.47 1.74 -5.97
CA LEU A 272 -13.40 2.09 -7.40
C LEU A 272 -11.95 2.34 -7.84
N GLY A 273 -11.18 3.08 -7.03
CA GLY A 273 -9.77 3.31 -7.27
C GLY A 273 -8.96 2.01 -7.35
N LEU A 274 -9.23 1.06 -6.46
CA LEU A 274 -8.59 -0.26 -6.48
C LEU A 274 -8.92 -1.04 -7.75
N VAL A 275 -10.19 -1.06 -8.18
CA VAL A 275 -10.60 -1.72 -9.42
C VAL A 275 -9.93 -1.08 -10.64
N ILE A 276 -9.91 0.25 -10.71
CA ILE A 276 -9.24 0.99 -11.79
C ILE A 276 -7.75 0.70 -11.81
N SER A 277 -7.10 0.61 -10.65
CA SER A 277 -5.68 0.25 -10.53
C SER A 277 -5.40 -1.15 -11.05
N ILE A 278 -6.22 -2.14 -10.72
CA ILE A 278 -6.12 -3.50 -11.25
C ILE A 278 -6.20 -3.47 -12.79
N LEU A 279 -7.21 -2.80 -13.33
CA LEU A 279 -7.39 -2.67 -14.78
C LEU A 279 -6.21 -1.96 -15.46
N SER A 280 -5.67 -0.92 -14.82
CA SER A 280 -4.51 -0.17 -15.32
C SER A 280 -3.27 -1.05 -15.49
N ILE A 281 -3.03 -1.98 -14.57
CA ILE A 281 -1.90 -2.93 -14.68
C ILE A 281 -2.08 -3.84 -15.90
N PHE A 282 -3.31 -4.30 -16.18
CA PHE A 282 -3.57 -5.09 -17.41
C PHE A 282 -3.43 -4.25 -18.67
N VAL A 283 -3.85 -2.98 -18.66
CA VAL A 283 -3.67 -2.05 -19.79
C VAL A 283 -2.18 -1.79 -20.05
N ALA A 284 -1.38 -1.58 -18.99
CA ALA A 284 0.08 -1.45 -19.11
C ALA A 284 0.72 -2.63 -19.86
N ARG A 285 0.23 -3.83 -19.61
CA ARG A 285 0.68 -5.04 -20.33
C ARG A 285 0.28 -5.04 -21.80
N ALA A 286 -0.91 -4.61 -22.11
CA ALA A 286 -1.36 -4.48 -23.49
C ALA A 286 -0.51 -3.46 -24.27
N LEU A 287 -0.03 -2.42 -23.58
CA LEU A 287 0.81 -1.35 -24.14
C LEU A 287 2.31 -1.67 -24.16
N ARG A 288 2.73 -2.92 -23.93
CA ARG A 288 4.14 -3.38 -23.87
C ARG A 288 4.99 -3.05 -25.10
N PHE A 289 4.36 -2.72 -26.25
CA PHE A 289 5.03 -2.33 -27.48
C PHE A 289 5.51 -0.87 -27.46
N LEU A 290 5.03 -0.05 -26.53
CA LEU A 290 5.47 1.33 -26.34
C LEU A 290 6.78 1.38 -25.55
N LYS A 291 7.42 2.56 -25.56
CA LYS A 291 8.61 2.80 -24.74
C LYS A 291 8.28 2.66 -23.25
N PRO A 292 9.15 2.02 -22.43
CA PRO A 292 8.91 1.81 -21.01
C PRO A 292 8.51 3.07 -20.23
N ALA A 293 9.18 4.20 -20.50
CA ALA A 293 8.86 5.48 -19.87
C ALA A 293 7.43 5.97 -20.21
N THR A 294 6.96 5.73 -21.42
CA THR A 294 5.60 6.09 -21.82
C THR A 294 4.56 5.23 -21.11
N VAL A 295 4.82 3.92 -21.00
CA VAL A 295 3.92 3.00 -20.26
C VAL A 295 3.82 3.42 -18.79
N LEU A 296 4.96 3.70 -18.11
CA LEU A 296 4.97 4.15 -16.72
C LEU A 296 4.21 5.45 -16.53
N ARG A 297 4.45 6.47 -17.38
CA ARG A 297 3.72 7.74 -17.31
C ARG A 297 2.22 7.56 -17.51
N SER A 298 1.82 6.70 -18.45
CA SER A 298 0.41 6.39 -18.68
C SER A 298 -0.23 5.74 -17.45
N CYS A 299 0.48 4.83 -16.77
CA CYS A 299 -0.01 4.19 -15.54
C CYS A 299 -0.14 5.17 -14.36
N LEU A 300 0.61 6.27 -14.36
CA LEU A 300 0.50 7.30 -13.32
C LEU A 300 -0.63 8.30 -13.59
N ILE A 301 -0.83 8.68 -14.84
CA ILE A 301 -1.74 9.77 -15.22
C ILE A 301 -3.15 9.27 -15.52
N ILE A 302 -3.28 8.17 -16.25
CA ILE A 302 -4.60 7.71 -16.74
C ILE A 302 -5.53 7.25 -15.61
N PRO A 303 -5.10 6.42 -14.64
CA PRO A 303 -6.00 5.90 -13.61
C PRO A 303 -6.66 6.98 -12.74
N PRO A 304 -5.94 8.01 -12.24
CA PRO A 304 -6.58 9.11 -11.51
C PRO A 304 -7.62 9.85 -12.36
N LEU A 305 -7.34 10.12 -13.62
CA LEU A 305 -8.30 10.78 -14.53
C LEU A 305 -9.54 9.91 -14.76
N VAL A 306 -9.36 8.60 -14.96
CA VAL A 306 -10.48 7.65 -15.09
C VAL A 306 -11.28 7.61 -13.79
N LEU A 307 -10.62 7.65 -12.62
CA LEU A 307 -11.30 7.68 -11.34
C LEU A 307 -12.21 8.91 -11.20
N VAL A 308 -11.73 10.10 -11.61
CA VAL A 308 -12.55 11.32 -11.60
C VAL A 308 -13.80 11.16 -12.47
N VAL A 309 -13.65 10.63 -13.69
CA VAL A 309 -14.78 10.41 -14.63
C VAL A 309 -15.76 9.38 -14.06
N VAL A 310 -15.26 8.26 -13.54
CA VAL A 310 -16.10 7.22 -12.92
C VAL A 310 -16.81 7.75 -11.68
N THR A 311 -16.13 8.57 -10.88
CA THR A 311 -16.74 9.21 -9.70
C THR A 311 -17.89 10.12 -10.12
N ALA A 312 -17.74 10.92 -11.19
CA ALA A 312 -18.82 11.77 -11.71
C ALA A 312 -20.09 10.96 -12.05
N ALA A 313 -19.92 9.75 -12.62
CA ALA A 313 -21.03 8.85 -12.92
C ALA A 313 -21.63 8.22 -11.65
N VAL A 314 -20.79 7.79 -10.71
CA VAL A 314 -21.20 7.05 -9.51
C VAL A 314 -21.80 7.97 -8.44
N VAL A 315 -21.32 9.19 -8.30
CA VAL A 315 -21.81 10.19 -7.33
C VAL A 315 -23.32 10.42 -7.47
N GLY A 316 -23.82 10.52 -8.73
CA GLY A 316 -25.25 10.63 -8.98
C GLY A 316 -26.05 9.41 -8.52
N MET A 317 -25.48 8.19 -8.69
CA MET A 317 -26.12 6.95 -8.24
C MET A 317 -26.13 6.78 -6.73
N LEU A 318 -25.14 7.36 -6.04
CA LEU A 318 -25.07 7.39 -4.57
C LEU A 318 -26.00 8.44 -3.96
N GLY A 319 -26.60 9.31 -4.76
CA GLY A 319 -27.37 10.44 -4.28
C GLY A 319 -26.50 11.56 -3.67
N ALA A 320 -25.23 11.64 -4.05
CA ALA A 320 -24.35 12.72 -3.65
C ALA A 320 -24.26 13.82 -4.73
N THR A 321 -23.82 15.02 -4.36
CA THR A 321 -23.70 16.15 -5.30
C THR A 321 -22.39 16.10 -6.08
N GLN A 322 -22.35 16.74 -7.25
CA GLN A 322 -21.17 16.84 -8.09
C GLN A 322 -20.00 17.61 -7.44
N ALA A 323 -20.23 18.31 -6.32
CA ALA A 323 -19.16 18.92 -5.52
C ALA A 323 -18.10 17.88 -5.11
N VAL A 324 -18.50 16.62 -4.83
CA VAL A 324 -17.57 15.52 -4.52
C VAL A 324 -16.63 15.25 -5.69
N THR A 325 -17.17 15.23 -6.93
CA THR A 325 -16.36 15.02 -8.13
C THR A 325 -15.37 16.15 -8.36
N ILE A 326 -15.78 17.40 -8.11
CA ILE A 326 -14.90 18.58 -8.22
C ILE A 326 -13.77 18.50 -7.20
N CYS A 327 -14.08 18.17 -5.93
CA CYS A 327 -13.06 18.01 -4.88
C CYS A 327 -12.07 16.88 -5.20
N LEU A 328 -12.56 15.73 -5.70
CA LEU A 328 -11.69 14.63 -6.10
C LEU A 328 -10.82 15.03 -7.30
N GLY A 329 -11.38 15.73 -8.28
CA GLY A 329 -10.64 16.24 -9.44
C GLY A 329 -9.52 17.19 -9.03
N ALA A 330 -9.79 18.11 -8.12
CA ALA A 330 -8.79 19.02 -7.57
C ALA A 330 -7.66 18.31 -6.81
N GLY A 331 -7.97 17.17 -6.16
CA GLY A 331 -6.96 16.36 -5.47
C GLY A 331 -6.17 15.42 -6.38
N ALA A 332 -6.63 15.20 -7.63
CA ALA A 332 -5.99 14.33 -8.61
C ALA A 332 -4.98 15.07 -9.52
N ILE A 333 -4.98 16.39 -9.53
CA ILE A 333 -4.05 17.28 -10.24
C ILE A 333 -2.89 17.65 -9.33
#